data_08005a1fdca7b481f4fa96ebb9ecc605
#
_entry.id   08005a1fdca7b481f4fa96ebb9ecc605
#
_cell.length_a   1.000
_cell.length_b   1.000
_cell.length_c   1.000
_cell.angle_alpha   90.00
_cell.angle_beta   90.00
_cell.angle_gamma   90.00
#
_symmetry.space_group_name_H-M   'P 1'
#
loop_
_entity.id
_entity.type
_entity.pdbx_description
1 polymer ?
#
loop_
_entity_poly.entity_id
_entity_poly.type
_entity_poly.pdbx_seq_one_letter_code
_entity_poly.pdbx_strand_id
1 'polypeptide(L)'
;GQLRDVTLEDTWERLASALAGDASRRPGYKRRLFDAFEGWHLLLDERVSATAGTRAPQWSAHDLHAVLNAASFVRASGSRQRYFDLAHFEEVAALSVHALDDAAALAADGSSRRTPGASVGIVGVSDALALLGFAYDSDAGRVQAAHIAQAMAQGCLSGSIVLARDRGARARCDADWNVRAQRRGYRSELIEAATKHGLRHGQLTAIRSQPRLALFANGVADALDPLPCAAGTHPVTDAAGADVAAQLRLRAAIQPW
;
A
#
# COMPACT_ATOMS: atom_id res chain seq x y z
N GLY A 1 29.54 3.42 17.37
CA GLY A 1 28.90 4.29 16.39
C GLY A 1 27.76 5.03 17.04
N GLN A 2 27.58 6.30 16.76
CA GLN A 2 26.42 7.04 17.24
C GLN A 2 25.17 6.53 16.52
N LEU A 3 24.08 6.27 17.28
CA LEU A 3 22.76 6.09 16.72
C LEU A 3 22.39 7.35 15.92
N ARG A 4 21.88 7.16 14.71
CA ARG A 4 21.51 8.27 13.83
C ARG A 4 20.10 8.76 14.13
N ASP A 5 19.21 7.83 14.45
CA ASP A 5 17.83 8.10 14.82
C ASP A 5 17.67 7.72 16.30
N VAL A 6 17.13 8.60 17.11
CA VAL A 6 16.88 8.40 18.53
C VAL A 6 15.40 8.11 18.77
N THR A 7 14.54 8.66 17.92
CA THR A 7 13.08 8.49 17.95
C THR A 7 12.57 7.95 16.63
N LEU A 8 11.31 7.50 16.62
CA LEU A 8 10.61 7.12 15.37
C LEU A 8 10.46 8.34 14.45
N GLU A 9 10.21 9.51 15.00
CA GLU A 9 10.11 10.76 14.23
C GLU A 9 11.41 11.07 13.48
N ASP A 10 12.58 10.86 14.12
CA ASP A 10 13.88 11.00 13.44
C ASP A 10 13.98 10.04 12.24
N THR A 11 13.49 8.81 12.41
CA THR A 11 13.45 7.82 11.33
C THR A 11 12.54 8.26 10.18
N TRP A 12 11.33 8.72 10.50
CA TRP A 12 10.38 9.21 9.49
C TRP A 12 10.90 10.45 8.77
N GLU A 13 11.51 11.39 9.49
CA GLU A 13 12.11 12.60 8.91
C GLU A 13 13.29 12.28 7.98
N ARG A 14 14.17 11.35 8.39
CA ARG A 14 15.28 10.88 7.57
C ARG A 14 14.78 10.21 6.30
N LEU A 15 13.81 9.30 6.44
CA LEU A 15 13.23 8.53 5.33
C LEU A 15 12.52 9.45 4.34
N ALA A 16 11.65 10.35 4.84
CA ALA A 16 10.94 11.31 4.00
C ALA A 16 11.91 12.26 3.28
N SER A 17 12.96 12.72 3.96
CA SER A 17 14.00 13.58 3.38
C SER A 17 14.78 12.87 2.27
N ALA A 18 15.17 11.61 2.50
CA ALA A 18 15.92 10.83 1.53
C ALA A 18 15.11 10.58 0.25
N LEU A 19 13.84 10.21 0.39
CA LEU A 19 12.95 9.94 -0.75
C LEU A 19 12.54 11.22 -1.49
N ALA A 20 12.31 12.31 -0.78
CA ALA A 20 11.94 13.57 -1.39
C ALA A 20 13.07 14.17 -2.24
N GLY A 21 14.32 13.95 -1.84
CA GLY A 21 15.48 14.57 -2.50
C GLY A 21 15.39 16.08 -2.48
N ASP A 22 15.54 16.73 -3.64
CA ASP A 22 15.39 18.18 -3.75
C ASP A 22 13.93 18.62 -3.57
N ALA A 23 13.63 19.16 -2.38
CA ALA A 23 12.28 19.58 -1.99
C ALA A 23 11.71 20.69 -2.88
N SER A 24 12.56 21.47 -3.59
CA SER A 24 12.12 22.54 -4.48
C SER A 24 11.34 22.03 -5.69
N ARG A 25 11.60 20.81 -6.13
CA ARG A 25 10.98 20.20 -7.30
C ARG A 25 9.57 19.64 -7.04
N ARG A 26 9.26 19.32 -5.78
CA ARG A 26 7.97 18.72 -5.38
C ARG A 26 7.51 19.31 -4.05
N PRO A 27 6.98 20.56 -4.05
CA PRO A 27 6.51 21.21 -2.83
C PRO A 27 5.51 20.32 -2.06
N GLY A 28 5.72 20.22 -0.73
CA GLY A 28 4.85 19.43 0.15
C GLY A 28 5.01 17.90 0.07
N TYR A 29 5.80 17.36 -0.86
CA TYR A 29 5.96 15.90 -1.00
C TYR A 29 6.63 15.27 0.23
N LYS A 30 7.71 15.86 0.72
CA LYS A 30 8.37 15.43 1.96
C LYS A 30 7.41 15.40 3.14
N ARG A 31 6.59 16.44 3.30
CA ARG A 31 5.60 16.51 4.38
C ARG A 31 4.56 15.41 4.27
N ARG A 32 4.01 15.16 3.09
CA ARG A 32 3.06 14.07 2.86
C ARG A 32 3.65 12.70 3.16
N LEU A 33 4.92 12.46 2.81
CA LEU A 33 5.61 11.22 3.17
C LEU A 33 5.74 11.09 4.69
N PHE A 34 6.20 12.15 5.36
CA PHE A 34 6.32 12.16 6.82
C PHE A 34 4.98 11.87 7.49
N ASP A 35 3.92 12.57 7.11
CA ASP A 35 2.57 12.38 7.66
C ASP A 35 2.05 10.96 7.44
N ALA A 36 2.34 10.35 6.28
CA ALA A 36 1.94 8.98 5.98
C ALA A 36 2.71 7.95 6.83
N PHE A 37 3.98 8.19 7.13
CA PHE A 37 4.78 7.33 8.02
C PHE A 37 4.38 7.51 9.48
N GLU A 38 4.27 8.74 9.96
CA GLU A 38 3.87 9.09 11.34
C GLU A 38 2.49 8.55 11.67
N GLY A 39 1.54 8.67 10.72
CA GLY A 39 0.19 8.12 10.86
C GLY A 39 0.09 6.59 10.72
N TRP A 40 1.20 5.89 10.51
CA TRP A 40 1.23 4.45 10.25
C TRP A 40 0.39 4.04 9.04
N HIS A 41 0.19 4.95 8.09
CA HIS A 41 -0.59 4.74 6.88
C HIS A 41 0.18 3.96 5.82
N LEU A 42 1.49 4.22 5.73
CA LEU A 42 2.41 3.68 4.75
C LEU A 42 3.65 3.13 5.43
N LEU A 43 4.00 1.88 5.13
CA LEU A 43 5.26 1.27 5.52
C LEU A 43 6.00 0.79 4.28
N LEU A 44 7.28 1.13 4.19
CA LEU A 44 8.13 0.70 3.09
C LEU A 44 8.92 -0.55 3.48
N ASP A 45 9.43 -1.24 2.47
CA ASP A 45 10.42 -2.32 2.60
C ASP A 45 11.40 -2.03 3.74
N GLU A 46 11.62 -3.01 4.61
CA GLU A 46 12.44 -2.87 5.81
C GLU A 46 13.85 -2.36 5.48
N ARG A 47 14.43 -2.80 4.37
CA ARG A 47 15.78 -2.40 3.93
C ARG A 47 15.81 -0.92 3.55
N VAL A 48 14.77 -0.43 2.89
CA VAL A 48 14.61 0.99 2.55
C VAL A 48 14.44 1.79 3.83
N SER A 49 13.52 1.38 4.71
CA SER A 49 13.26 2.06 5.98
C SER A 49 14.50 2.15 6.87
N ALA A 50 15.30 1.07 6.92
CA ALA A 50 16.49 1.02 7.74
C ALA A 50 17.65 1.85 7.19
N THR A 51 17.83 1.94 5.86
CA THR A 51 19.08 2.46 5.30
C THR A 51 18.93 3.65 4.34
N ALA A 52 17.72 4.07 3.96
CA ALA A 52 17.52 5.28 3.17
C ALA A 52 18.01 6.52 3.92
N GLY A 53 18.72 7.39 3.22
CA GLY A 53 19.36 8.57 3.81
C GLY A 53 20.59 8.28 4.68
N THR A 54 21.07 7.05 4.72
CA THR A 54 22.36 6.68 5.31
C THR A 54 23.49 6.72 4.27
N ARG A 55 24.74 6.50 4.71
CA ARG A 55 25.91 6.49 3.81
C ARG A 55 25.98 5.27 2.89
N ALA A 56 25.26 4.20 3.22
CA ALA A 56 25.31 2.93 2.50
C ALA A 56 23.87 2.36 2.35
N PRO A 57 23.11 2.79 1.34
CA PRO A 57 21.85 2.18 1.01
C PRO A 57 22.05 0.67 0.76
N GLN A 58 21.21 -0.18 1.37
CA GLN A 58 21.34 -1.63 1.33
C GLN A 58 20.12 -2.29 0.71
N TRP A 59 19.64 -1.79 -0.42
CA TRP A 59 18.55 -2.42 -1.17
C TRP A 59 18.81 -2.39 -2.67
N SER A 60 18.16 -3.30 -3.38
CA SER A 60 18.14 -3.33 -4.84
C SER A 60 16.91 -2.57 -5.35
N ALA A 61 17.00 -1.97 -6.53
CA ALA A 61 15.87 -1.39 -7.23
C ALA A 61 14.82 -2.44 -7.67
N HIS A 62 15.12 -3.72 -7.50
CA HIS A 62 14.23 -4.82 -7.86
C HIS A 62 13.51 -5.34 -6.62
N ASP A 63 12.25 -5.74 -6.81
CA ASP A 63 11.40 -6.33 -5.77
C ASP A 63 11.18 -5.42 -4.54
N LEU A 64 11.06 -4.14 -4.77
CA LEU A 64 10.68 -3.19 -3.74
C LEU A 64 9.20 -3.32 -3.43
N HIS A 65 8.85 -3.25 -2.15
CA HIS A 65 7.47 -3.29 -1.72
C HIS A 65 7.15 -2.24 -0.67
N ALA A 66 5.88 -1.89 -0.64
CA ALA A 66 5.28 -1.07 0.40
C ALA A 66 3.98 -1.73 0.84
N VAL A 67 3.52 -1.45 2.05
CA VAL A 67 2.20 -1.85 2.51
C VAL A 67 1.44 -0.66 3.06
N LEU A 68 0.14 -0.67 2.82
CA LEU A 68 -0.82 0.25 3.41
C LEU A 68 -1.46 -0.43 4.62
N ASN A 69 -1.48 0.24 5.76
CA ASN A 69 -2.14 -0.27 6.96
C ASN A 69 -3.60 0.15 6.96
N ALA A 70 -4.50 -0.73 6.54
CA ALA A 70 -5.93 -0.43 6.43
C ALA A 70 -6.55 0.04 7.75
N ALA A 71 -6.12 -0.50 8.89
CA ALA A 71 -6.66 -0.13 10.18
C ALA A 71 -6.48 1.35 10.51
N SER A 72 -5.39 1.96 10.04
CA SER A 72 -5.06 3.36 10.31
C SER A 72 -5.94 4.37 9.56
N PHE A 73 -6.74 3.92 8.59
CA PHE A 73 -7.67 4.76 7.84
C PHE A 73 -9.11 4.71 8.36
N VAL A 74 -9.37 3.98 9.44
CA VAL A 74 -10.67 3.98 10.09
C VAL A 74 -10.78 5.23 10.96
N ARG A 75 -11.76 6.07 10.64
CA ARG A 75 -12.03 7.34 11.31
C ARG A 75 -13.32 7.25 12.13
N ALA A 76 -13.41 8.06 13.18
CA ALA A 76 -14.63 8.24 13.96
C ALA A 76 -15.40 9.48 13.47
N SER A 77 -16.71 9.34 13.26
CA SER A 77 -17.61 10.45 13.03
C SER A 77 -18.60 10.51 14.20
N GLY A 78 -18.37 11.45 15.13
CA GLY A 78 -19.12 11.51 16.38
C GLY A 78 -18.79 10.35 17.35
N SER A 79 -19.68 10.10 18.30
CA SER A 79 -19.39 9.16 19.42
C SER A 79 -19.56 7.68 19.08
N ARG A 80 -20.21 7.32 17.97
CA ARG A 80 -20.58 5.91 17.70
C ARG A 80 -20.40 5.44 16.26
N GLN A 81 -20.19 6.34 15.29
CA GLN A 81 -20.08 5.95 13.90
C GLN A 81 -18.62 5.95 13.45
N ARG A 82 -18.17 4.84 12.88
CA ARG A 82 -16.85 4.74 12.24
C ARG A 82 -17.03 4.54 10.74
N TYR A 83 -16.09 5.09 9.97
CA TYR A 83 -16.06 4.94 8.53
C TYR A 83 -14.61 4.74 8.06
N PHE A 84 -14.45 4.15 6.91
CA PHE A 84 -13.14 4.02 6.27
C PHE A 84 -12.93 5.23 5.35
N ASP A 85 -11.82 5.94 5.54
CA ASP A 85 -11.47 7.12 4.73
C ASP A 85 -10.85 6.67 3.39
N LEU A 86 -11.74 6.29 2.44
CA LEU A 86 -11.34 5.79 1.12
C LEU A 86 -10.56 6.85 0.32
N ALA A 87 -10.91 8.13 0.46
CA ALA A 87 -10.25 9.20 -0.28
C ALA A 87 -8.79 9.35 0.17
N HIS A 88 -8.57 9.45 1.48
CA HIS A 88 -7.22 9.52 2.04
C HIS A 88 -6.41 8.25 1.77
N PHE A 89 -7.05 7.08 1.84
CA PHE A 89 -6.42 5.81 1.50
C PHE A 89 -5.94 5.76 0.04
N GLU A 90 -6.74 6.22 -0.90
CA GLU A 90 -6.39 6.33 -2.32
C GLU A 90 -5.22 7.29 -2.54
N GLU A 91 -5.22 8.44 -1.86
CA GLU A 91 -4.11 9.41 -1.92
C GLU A 91 -2.79 8.81 -1.41
N VAL A 92 -2.82 8.07 -0.28
CA VAL A 92 -1.62 7.41 0.25
C VAL A 92 -1.19 6.24 -0.63
N ALA A 93 -2.13 5.54 -1.27
CA ALA A 93 -1.80 4.52 -2.28
C ALA A 93 -1.05 5.12 -3.48
N ALA A 94 -1.48 6.27 -3.99
CA ALA A 94 -0.74 6.99 -5.01
C ALA A 94 0.65 7.44 -4.51
N LEU A 95 0.73 7.96 -3.28
CA LEU A 95 1.98 8.37 -2.65
C LEU A 95 2.98 7.21 -2.51
N SER A 96 2.49 6.00 -2.18
CA SER A 96 3.33 4.81 -2.02
C SER A 96 4.03 4.42 -3.34
N VAL A 97 3.37 4.58 -4.48
CA VAL A 97 3.96 4.33 -5.80
C VAL A 97 5.09 5.34 -6.08
N HIS A 98 4.89 6.60 -5.71
CA HIS A 98 5.93 7.62 -5.81
C HIS A 98 7.13 7.31 -4.91
N ALA A 99 6.88 6.91 -3.66
CA ALA A 99 7.93 6.54 -2.72
C ALA A 99 8.77 5.34 -3.21
N LEU A 100 8.12 4.34 -3.82
CA LEU A 100 8.79 3.17 -4.39
C LEU A 100 9.62 3.53 -5.65
N ASP A 101 9.13 4.42 -6.53
CA ASP A 101 9.90 4.89 -7.70
C ASP A 101 11.12 5.73 -7.25
N ASP A 102 10.98 6.53 -6.19
CA ASP A 102 12.09 7.29 -5.60
C ASP A 102 13.11 6.36 -4.90
N ALA A 103 12.65 5.36 -4.14
CA ALA A 103 13.51 4.35 -3.54
C ALA A 103 14.29 3.57 -4.61
N ALA A 104 13.62 3.19 -5.71
CA ALA A 104 14.28 2.55 -6.83
C ALA A 104 15.34 3.45 -7.50
N ALA A 105 15.06 4.75 -7.60
CA ALA A 105 16.02 5.72 -8.15
C ALA A 105 17.25 5.90 -7.23
N LEU A 106 17.05 5.88 -5.92
CA LEU A 106 18.15 5.95 -4.94
C LEU A 106 19.04 4.70 -4.93
N ALA A 107 18.46 3.52 -5.22
CA ALA A 107 19.20 2.26 -5.30
C ALA A 107 19.94 2.07 -6.62
N ALA A 108 19.57 2.84 -7.67
CA ALA A 108 20.13 2.67 -9.00
C ALA A 108 21.58 3.16 -9.05
N ASP A 109 22.51 2.23 -9.21
CA ASP A 109 23.93 2.51 -9.50
C ASP A 109 24.20 2.88 -10.96
N GLY A 110 23.15 3.21 -11.72
CA GLY A 110 23.22 3.60 -13.13
C GLY A 110 23.35 2.42 -14.11
N SER A 111 23.52 1.19 -13.63
CA SER A 111 23.84 0.02 -14.48
C SER A 111 22.61 -0.81 -14.89
N SER A 112 21.50 -0.70 -14.20
CA SER A 112 20.35 -1.58 -14.43
C SER A 112 19.41 -1.07 -15.53
N ARG A 113 19.40 -1.75 -16.69
CA ARG A 113 18.41 -1.56 -17.76
C ARG A 113 17.06 -2.21 -17.46
N ARG A 114 16.93 -2.97 -16.33
CA ARG A 114 15.69 -3.66 -15.99
C ARG A 114 14.71 -2.68 -15.33
N THR A 115 13.44 -2.83 -15.66
CA THR A 115 12.36 -2.09 -14.99
C THR A 115 12.36 -2.46 -13.51
N PRO A 116 12.45 -1.48 -12.60
CA PRO A 116 12.31 -1.76 -11.17
C PRO A 116 11.00 -2.48 -10.90
N GLY A 117 11.05 -3.61 -10.20
CA GLY A 117 9.87 -4.27 -9.67
C GLY A 117 9.41 -3.53 -8.42
N ALA A 118 8.19 -3.00 -8.44
CA ALA A 118 7.60 -2.33 -7.29
C ALA A 118 6.18 -2.85 -7.08
N SER A 119 5.81 -3.11 -5.84
CA SER A 119 4.45 -3.55 -5.49
C SER A 119 3.96 -2.90 -4.21
N VAL A 120 2.69 -2.52 -4.21
CA VAL A 120 1.98 -2.03 -3.03
C VAL A 120 1.06 -3.14 -2.54
N GLY A 121 1.19 -3.49 -1.28
CA GLY A 121 0.36 -4.46 -0.58
C GLY A 121 -0.51 -3.78 0.48
N ILE A 122 -1.16 -4.60 1.28
CA ILE A 122 -2.04 -4.16 2.35
C ILE A 122 -1.88 -5.07 3.57
N VAL A 123 -1.96 -4.48 4.77
CA VAL A 123 -2.04 -5.17 6.07
C VAL A 123 -3.21 -4.61 6.86
N GLY A 124 -3.65 -5.29 7.91
CA GLY A 124 -4.67 -4.78 8.81
C GLY A 124 -6.08 -4.71 8.22
N VAL A 125 -6.40 -5.52 7.20
CA VAL A 125 -7.76 -5.53 6.61
C VAL A 125 -8.78 -6.05 7.60
N SER A 126 -8.50 -7.16 8.29
CA SER A 126 -9.40 -7.71 9.32
C SER A 126 -9.54 -6.78 10.52
N ASP A 127 -8.47 -6.07 10.90
CA ASP A 127 -8.54 -5.02 11.93
C ASP A 127 -9.46 -3.89 11.51
N ALA A 128 -9.33 -3.42 10.26
CA ALA A 128 -10.22 -2.38 9.72
C ALA A 128 -11.68 -2.82 9.70
N LEU A 129 -11.96 -4.05 9.27
CA LEU A 129 -13.32 -4.61 9.29
C LEU A 129 -13.88 -4.67 10.71
N ALA A 130 -13.10 -5.16 11.67
CA ALA A 130 -13.51 -5.22 13.08
C ALA A 130 -13.77 -3.82 13.67
N LEU A 131 -12.90 -2.85 13.38
CA LEU A 131 -13.08 -1.45 13.78
C LEU A 131 -14.33 -0.83 13.20
N LEU A 132 -14.74 -1.21 11.99
CA LEU A 132 -15.95 -0.77 11.32
C LEU A 132 -17.20 -1.53 11.80
N GLY A 133 -17.04 -2.59 12.60
CA GLY A 133 -18.13 -3.43 13.09
C GLY A 133 -18.59 -4.51 12.11
N PHE A 134 -17.79 -4.84 11.10
CA PHE A 134 -18.07 -5.93 10.17
C PHE A 134 -17.45 -7.24 10.66
N ALA A 135 -18.21 -8.32 10.65
CA ALA A 135 -17.64 -9.65 10.85
C ALA A 135 -16.79 -10.03 9.62
N TYR A 136 -15.64 -10.64 9.87
CA TYR A 136 -14.67 -11.02 8.84
C TYR A 136 -15.29 -11.90 7.74
N ASP A 137 -16.11 -12.88 8.11
CA ASP A 137 -16.79 -13.81 7.19
C ASP A 137 -18.23 -13.37 6.86
N SER A 138 -18.51 -12.09 6.76
CA SER A 138 -19.81 -11.57 6.34
C SER A 138 -19.78 -11.04 4.92
N ASP A 139 -20.95 -11.03 4.25
CA ASP A 139 -21.09 -10.42 2.92
C ASP A 139 -20.72 -8.93 2.97
N ALA A 140 -21.18 -8.23 4.01
CA ALA A 140 -20.86 -6.80 4.22
C ALA A 140 -19.35 -6.58 4.41
N GLY A 141 -18.66 -7.45 5.17
CA GLY A 141 -17.21 -7.41 5.32
C GLY A 141 -16.49 -7.63 4.00
N ARG A 142 -16.92 -8.60 3.20
CA ARG A 142 -16.35 -8.84 1.85
C ARG A 142 -16.55 -7.66 0.91
N VAL A 143 -17.72 -7.05 0.90
CA VAL A 143 -18.00 -5.85 0.11
C VAL A 143 -17.10 -4.69 0.55
N GLN A 144 -16.96 -4.46 1.87
CA GLN A 144 -16.09 -3.42 2.39
C GLN A 144 -14.62 -3.66 2.03
N ALA A 145 -14.14 -4.89 2.15
CA ALA A 145 -12.78 -5.25 1.75
C ALA A 145 -12.53 -5.05 0.24
N ALA A 146 -13.53 -5.36 -0.59
CA ALA A 146 -13.45 -5.09 -2.04
C ALA A 146 -13.36 -3.59 -2.34
N HIS A 147 -14.12 -2.73 -1.64
CA HIS A 147 -14.01 -1.28 -1.79
C HIS A 147 -12.63 -0.75 -1.38
N ILE A 148 -12.04 -1.28 -0.30
CA ILE A 148 -10.69 -0.94 0.13
C ILE A 148 -9.67 -1.35 -0.94
N ALA A 149 -9.76 -2.56 -1.48
CA ALA A 149 -8.87 -3.03 -2.53
C ALA A 149 -9.00 -2.23 -3.83
N GLN A 150 -10.24 -1.86 -4.20
CA GLN A 150 -10.52 -0.98 -5.32
C GLN A 150 -9.86 0.38 -5.15
N ALA A 151 -10.00 1.02 -3.99
CA ALA A 151 -9.39 2.31 -3.71
C ALA A 151 -7.84 2.22 -3.79
N MET A 152 -7.25 1.14 -3.24
CA MET A 152 -5.80 0.90 -3.37
C MET A 152 -5.37 0.82 -4.84
N ALA A 153 -6.07 0.04 -5.64
CA ALA A 153 -5.75 -0.14 -7.05
C ALA A 153 -5.90 1.17 -7.85
N GLN A 154 -6.94 1.95 -7.59
CA GLN A 154 -7.16 3.24 -8.23
C GLN A 154 -6.10 4.26 -7.85
N GLY A 155 -5.73 4.34 -6.57
CA GLY A 155 -4.66 5.22 -6.10
C GLY A 155 -3.30 4.84 -6.70
N CYS A 156 -2.96 3.55 -6.70
CA CYS A 156 -1.73 3.06 -7.32
C CYS A 156 -1.69 3.38 -8.82
N LEU A 157 -2.79 3.18 -9.53
CA LEU A 157 -2.89 3.52 -10.95
C LEU A 157 -2.69 5.02 -11.17
N SER A 158 -3.37 5.86 -10.38
CA SER A 158 -3.22 7.33 -10.42
C SER A 158 -1.76 7.76 -10.21
N GLY A 159 -1.09 7.23 -9.18
CA GLY A 159 0.32 7.50 -8.91
C GLY A 159 1.23 7.12 -10.06
N SER A 160 0.99 5.96 -10.69
CA SER A 160 1.77 5.49 -11.85
C SER A 160 1.57 6.37 -13.09
N ILE A 161 0.35 6.87 -13.33
CA ILE A 161 0.06 7.79 -14.44
C ILE A 161 0.77 9.12 -14.24
N VAL A 162 0.72 9.69 -13.03
CA VAL A 162 1.42 10.94 -12.71
C VAL A 162 2.92 10.78 -12.92
N LEU A 163 3.52 9.69 -12.45
CA LEU A 163 4.93 9.40 -12.67
C LEU A 163 5.26 9.19 -14.16
N ALA A 164 4.36 8.56 -14.93
CA ALA A 164 4.54 8.39 -16.37
C ALA A 164 4.59 9.74 -17.09
N ARG A 165 3.71 10.67 -16.70
CA ARG A 165 3.70 12.04 -17.24
C ARG A 165 4.97 12.80 -16.88
N ASP A 166 5.41 12.70 -15.63
CA ASP A 166 6.49 13.54 -15.09
C ASP A 166 7.90 12.96 -15.37
N ARG A 167 8.02 11.61 -15.46
CA ARG A 167 9.31 10.90 -15.58
C ARG A 167 9.39 9.98 -16.80
N GLY A 168 8.34 9.95 -17.64
CA GLY A 168 8.22 9.09 -18.81
C GLY A 168 7.58 7.73 -18.50
N ALA A 169 6.71 7.31 -19.42
CA ALA A 169 6.06 6.01 -19.37
C ALA A 169 7.04 4.88 -19.68
N ARG A 170 6.83 3.73 -19.03
CA ARG A 170 7.52 2.46 -19.30
C ARG A 170 6.62 1.39 -19.91
N ALA A 171 5.30 1.56 -19.75
CA ALA A 171 4.29 0.72 -20.35
C ALA A 171 3.22 1.57 -21.01
N ARG A 172 2.73 1.10 -22.16
CA ARG A 172 1.61 1.72 -22.88
C ARG A 172 0.33 0.94 -22.58
N CYS A 173 -0.78 1.65 -22.55
CA CYS A 173 -2.11 1.06 -22.42
C CYS A 173 -2.73 0.93 -23.80
N ASP A 174 -2.92 -0.30 -24.25
CA ASP A 174 -3.59 -0.63 -25.50
C ASP A 174 -5.11 -0.84 -25.31
N ALA A 175 -5.81 -1.15 -26.40
CA ALA A 175 -7.24 -1.41 -26.38
C ALA A 175 -7.62 -2.57 -25.45
N ASP A 176 -6.80 -3.63 -25.42
CA ASP A 176 -7.02 -4.79 -24.54
C ASP A 176 -6.84 -4.43 -23.08
N TRP A 177 -5.86 -3.58 -22.77
CA TRP A 177 -5.70 -3.05 -21.42
C TRP A 177 -6.93 -2.23 -21.00
N ASN A 178 -7.44 -1.37 -21.88
CA ASN A 178 -8.63 -0.56 -21.62
C ASN A 178 -9.86 -1.43 -21.31
N VAL A 179 -10.10 -2.47 -22.08
CA VAL A 179 -11.20 -3.41 -21.84
C VAL A 179 -11.05 -4.10 -20.49
N ARG A 180 -9.83 -4.55 -20.13
CA ARG A 180 -9.58 -5.17 -18.82
C ARG A 180 -9.77 -4.16 -17.68
N ALA A 181 -9.33 -2.93 -17.85
CA ALA A 181 -9.46 -1.87 -16.85
C ALA A 181 -10.93 -1.52 -16.60
N GLN A 182 -11.74 -1.41 -17.66
CA GLN A 182 -13.18 -1.19 -17.56
C GLN A 182 -13.88 -2.35 -16.83
N ARG A 183 -13.57 -3.59 -17.18
CA ARG A 183 -14.12 -4.78 -16.52
C ARG A 183 -13.78 -4.85 -15.03
N ARG A 184 -12.62 -4.34 -14.64
CA ARG A 184 -12.22 -4.23 -13.24
C ARG A 184 -12.88 -3.07 -12.51
N GLY A 185 -13.58 -2.17 -13.19
CA GLY A 185 -14.26 -1.03 -12.58
C GLY A 185 -13.33 0.14 -12.24
N TYR A 186 -12.21 0.30 -12.95
CA TYR A 186 -11.45 1.54 -12.86
C TYR A 186 -12.26 2.72 -13.38
N ARG A 187 -12.10 3.89 -12.76
CA ARG A 187 -12.76 5.13 -13.18
C ARG A 187 -12.36 5.51 -14.61
N SER A 188 -13.31 6.00 -15.40
CA SER A 188 -13.11 6.36 -16.81
C SER A 188 -11.98 7.37 -16.99
N GLU A 189 -11.89 8.36 -16.09
CA GLU A 189 -10.86 9.40 -16.12
C GLU A 189 -9.45 8.82 -15.95
N LEU A 190 -9.30 7.77 -15.12
CA LEU A 190 -8.02 7.08 -14.96
C LEU A 190 -7.66 6.26 -16.19
N ILE A 191 -8.64 5.61 -16.84
CA ILE A 191 -8.44 4.85 -18.06
C ILE A 191 -8.01 5.78 -19.21
N GLU A 192 -8.68 6.90 -19.38
CA GLU A 192 -8.34 7.92 -20.37
C GLU A 192 -6.94 8.51 -20.13
N ALA A 193 -6.63 8.86 -18.88
CA ALA A 193 -5.33 9.37 -18.50
C ALA A 193 -4.21 8.33 -18.73
N ALA A 194 -4.44 7.06 -18.40
CA ALA A 194 -3.50 5.96 -18.65
C ALA A 194 -3.28 5.73 -20.16
N THR A 195 -4.34 5.81 -20.97
CA THR A 195 -4.25 5.70 -22.41
C THR A 195 -3.42 6.83 -23.01
N LYS A 196 -3.61 8.05 -22.49
CA LYS A 196 -2.91 9.26 -22.95
C LYS A 196 -1.44 9.30 -22.55
N HIS A 197 -1.14 8.99 -21.29
CA HIS A 197 0.19 9.18 -20.71
C HIS A 197 1.00 7.89 -20.54
N GLY A 198 0.34 6.72 -20.64
CA GLY A 198 0.94 5.43 -20.30
C GLY A 198 1.07 5.23 -18.79
N LEU A 199 1.82 4.20 -18.41
CA LEU A 199 2.10 3.85 -17.03
C LEU A 199 3.60 3.84 -16.76
N ARG A 200 3.99 4.31 -15.57
CA ARG A 200 5.36 4.18 -15.08
C ARG A 200 5.67 2.75 -14.65
N HIS A 201 4.70 2.05 -14.08
CA HIS A 201 4.80 0.68 -13.59
C HIS A 201 3.66 -0.16 -14.17
N GLY A 202 3.99 -1.35 -14.70
CA GLY A 202 3.01 -2.26 -15.32
C GLY A 202 2.26 -3.14 -14.32
N GLN A 203 2.89 -3.48 -13.19
CA GLN A 203 2.27 -4.14 -12.04
C GLN A 203 2.47 -3.27 -10.81
N LEU A 204 1.39 -3.05 -10.06
CA LEU A 204 1.39 -2.11 -8.95
C LEU A 204 0.90 -2.72 -7.65
N THR A 205 -0.06 -3.65 -7.70
CA THR A 205 -0.67 -4.23 -6.51
C THR A 205 -0.28 -5.68 -6.36
N ALA A 206 0.11 -6.07 -5.16
CA ALA A 206 0.37 -7.47 -4.82
C ALA A 206 0.07 -7.72 -3.35
N ILE A 207 -0.93 -8.52 -3.06
CA ILE A 207 -1.23 -8.96 -1.70
C ILE A 207 -0.34 -10.16 -1.40
N ARG A 208 0.66 -9.93 -0.56
CA ARG A 208 1.62 -10.93 -0.09
C ARG A 208 1.69 -10.87 1.42
N SER A 209 2.02 -11.98 2.06
CA SER A 209 2.33 -12.00 3.49
C SER A 209 3.55 -11.13 3.78
N GLN A 210 3.42 -10.23 4.75
CA GLN A 210 4.44 -9.28 5.20
C GLN A 210 4.43 -9.20 6.74
N PRO A 211 4.68 -10.31 7.44
CA PRO A 211 4.44 -10.42 8.88
C PRO A 211 5.29 -9.44 9.70
N ARG A 212 6.49 -9.10 9.24
CA ARG A 212 7.34 -8.10 9.91
C ARG A 212 6.77 -6.70 9.80
N LEU A 213 6.28 -6.31 8.60
CA LEU A 213 5.64 -5.01 8.43
C LEU A 213 4.31 -4.92 9.18
N ALA A 214 3.54 -6.01 9.23
CA ALA A 214 2.32 -6.10 10.02
C ALA A 214 2.61 -5.94 11.53
N LEU A 215 3.64 -6.61 12.04
CA LEU A 215 4.09 -6.46 13.42
C LEU A 215 4.56 -5.02 13.69
N PHE A 216 5.35 -4.44 12.80
CA PHE A 216 5.83 -3.07 12.91
C PHE A 216 4.69 -2.05 12.85
N ALA A 217 3.63 -2.33 12.11
CA ALA A 217 2.39 -1.54 12.05
C ALA A 217 1.48 -1.70 13.30
N ASN A 218 2.06 -1.81 14.48
CA ASN A 218 1.39 -2.03 15.77
C ASN A 218 0.70 -3.41 15.89
N GLY A 219 1.24 -4.43 15.24
CA GLY A 219 0.75 -5.81 15.39
C GLY A 219 -0.60 -6.06 14.74
N VAL A 220 -0.93 -5.36 13.65
CA VAL A 220 -2.13 -5.64 12.85
C VAL A 220 -2.02 -6.99 12.15
N ALA A 221 -3.15 -7.53 11.70
CA ALA A 221 -3.19 -8.77 10.95
C ALA A 221 -2.41 -8.64 9.63
N ASP A 222 -1.67 -9.69 9.28
CA ASP A 222 -0.90 -9.74 8.03
C ASP A 222 -1.80 -9.92 6.83
N ALA A 223 -1.59 -9.13 5.81
CA ALA A 223 -2.33 -9.19 4.55
C ALA A 223 -3.85 -9.29 4.76
N LEU A 224 -4.43 -10.44 4.47
CA LEU A 224 -5.85 -10.74 4.61
C LEU A 224 -6.13 -11.77 5.70
N ASP A 225 -5.18 -12.01 6.59
CA ASP A 225 -5.36 -12.99 7.65
C ASP A 225 -6.46 -12.55 8.62
N PRO A 226 -7.26 -13.49 9.14
CA PRO A 226 -8.24 -13.17 10.17
C PRO A 226 -7.52 -12.73 11.46
N LEU A 227 -8.21 -11.94 12.28
CA LEU A 227 -7.71 -11.61 13.62
C LEU A 227 -7.57 -12.91 14.43
N PRO A 228 -6.49 -13.03 15.24
CA PRO A 228 -6.36 -14.15 16.15
C PRO A 228 -7.58 -14.18 17.10
N CYS A 229 -8.28 -15.30 17.13
CA CYS A 229 -9.34 -15.48 18.12
C CYS A 229 -8.74 -15.44 19.52
N ALA A 230 -9.38 -14.71 20.44
CA ALA A 230 -9.01 -14.76 21.86
C ALA A 230 -9.04 -16.22 22.32
N ALA A 231 -7.93 -16.70 22.91
CA ALA A 231 -7.81 -18.08 23.37
C ALA A 231 -8.98 -18.43 24.29
N GLY A 232 -9.82 -19.37 23.87
CA GLY A 232 -10.91 -19.93 24.68
C GLY A 232 -12.33 -19.87 24.11
N THR A 233 -12.56 -19.33 22.92
CA THR A 233 -13.91 -19.14 22.38
C THR A 233 -14.34 -20.10 21.27
N HIS A 234 -13.48 -21.00 20.77
CA HIS A 234 -13.85 -21.98 19.74
C HIS A 234 -13.43 -23.42 20.08
N PRO A 235 -14.27 -24.42 19.80
CA PRO A 235 -13.85 -25.83 19.85
C PRO A 235 -12.82 -26.08 18.74
N VAL A 236 -11.76 -26.79 19.10
CA VAL A 236 -10.48 -26.96 18.38
C VAL A 236 -10.59 -27.64 17.00
N THR A 237 -11.74 -28.16 16.60
CA THR A 237 -11.86 -29.02 15.42
C THR A 237 -12.44 -28.39 14.16
N ASP A 238 -13.19 -27.29 14.24
CA ASP A 238 -13.82 -26.67 13.07
C ASP A 238 -13.31 -25.26 12.74
N ALA A 239 -12.65 -24.59 13.68
CA ALA A 239 -12.24 -23.20 13.52
C ALA A 239 -11.19 -23.00 12.41
N ALA A 240 -10.20 -23.87 12.31
CA ALA A 240 -9.13 -23.73 11.30
C ALA A 240 -9.66 -23.91 9.85
N GLY A 241 -10.61 -24.83 9.64
CA GLY A 241 -11.22 -25.04 8.32
C GLY A 241 -12.17 -23.90 7.93
N ALA A 242 -12.93 -23.38 8.89
CA ALA A 242 -13.83 -22.25 8.67
C ALA A 242 -13.03 -20.97 8.35
N ASP A 243 -11.93 -20.73 9.05
CA ASP A 243 -11.05 -19.57 8.81
C ASP A 243 -10.41 -19.60 7.42
N VAL A 244 -9.96 -20.76 6.95
CA VAL A 244 -9.40 -20.92 5.59
C VAL A 244 -10.47 -20.65 4.53
N ALA A 245 -11.68 -21.17 4.70
CA ALA A 245 -12.77 -20.93 3.76
C ALA A 245 -13.21 -19.46 3.73
N ALA A 246 -13.26 -18.81 4.91
CA ALA A 246 -13.54 -17.39 5.02
C ALA A 246 -12.46 -16.54 4.35
N GLN A 247 -11.19 -16.88 4.55
CA GLN A 247 -10.05 -16.21 3.91
C GLN A 247 -10.09 -16.37 2.39
N LEU A 248 -10.43 -17.55 1.88
CA LEU A 248 -10.56 -17.78 0.44
C LEU A 248 -11.69 -16.94 -0.17
N ARG A 249 -12.85 -16.83 0.52
CA ARG A 249 -13.96 -15.98 0.08
C ARG A 249 -13.57 -14.50 0.07
N LEU A 250 -12.84 -14.04 1.09
CA LEU A 250 -12.34 -12.66 1.16
C LEU A 250 -11.32 -12.39 0.04
N ARG A 251 -10.38 -13.31 -0.20
CA ARG A 251 -9.43 -13.22 -1.32
C ARG A 251 -10.13 -13.13 -2.66
N ALA A 252 -11.16 -13.96 -2.88
CA ALA A 252 -11.93 -13.92 -4.12
C ALA A 252 -12.64 -12.57 -4.34
N ALA A 253 -13.14 -11.94 -3.29
CA ALA A 253 -13.77 -10.62 -3.37
C ALA A 253 -12.79 -9.50 -3.73
N ILE A 254 -11.53 -9.63 -3.29
CA ILE A 254 -10.47 -8.62 -3.50
C ILE A 254 -9.70 -8.86 -4.82
N GLN A 255 -9.62 -10.10 -5.28
CA GLN A 255 -8.79 -10.51 -6.42
C GLN A 255 -8.97 -9.70 -7.72
N PRO A 256 -10.13 -9.13 -8.06
CA PRO A 256 -10.27 -8.29 -9.25
C PRO A 256 -9.33 -7.08 -9.30
N TRP A 257 -8.85 -6.62 -8.15
CA TRP A 257 -8.04 -5.42 -7.97
C TRP A 257 -6.56 -5.74 -7.77
#